data_f3eaf6e50195015937dc98191b65f007
#
_entry.id   f3eaf6e50195015937dc98191b65f007
#
_cell.length_a   1.000
_cell.length_b   1.000
_cell.length_c   1.000
_cell.angle_alpha   90.00
_cell.angle_beta   90.00
_cell.angle_gamma   90.00
#
_symmetry.space_group_name_H-M   'P 1'
#
loop_
_entity.id
_entity.type
_entity.pdbx_description
1 polymer ?
#
loop_
_entity_poly.entity_id
_entity_poly.type
_entity_poly.pdbx_seq_one_letter_code
_entity_poly.pdbx_strand_id
1 'polypeptide(L)'
;MLTDYHVHLRPDDVDASAGEHFSQAHAERYRSVASERGIAELGVSEHIYRFEQALEVWRHPFWLPYAHDDLDEYCGFVREQTDLRLGIEADFVPGAEDRMANLLGARDFDYVIGSVHFVREGAVDMDDYSVWDTGKSAEEIWRRYFQTLGESARSGLFDVLAHPDLVKMWGGERPRPEGDLRNYYELAMDGIMESGIAVECSTAGLRKRAGELYPAPAFLAMCLEAGVPVALSSDAHRPEDVGADYDQALELLEGLGVGELCVFDRRARRLEPIGASER
;
A
#
# COMPACT_ATOMS: atom_id res chain seq x y z
N MET A 1 -14.36 8.96 -11.16
CA MET A 1 -14.63 7.58 -10.67
C MET A 1 -13.89 7.39 -9.37
N LEU A 2 -14.50 6.83 -8.31
CA LEU A 2 -13.79 6.47 -7.09
C LEU A 2 -13.33 5.00 -7.16
N THR A 3 -12.15 4.73 -6.65
CA THR A 3 -11.55 3.40 -6.59
C THR A 3 -11.03 3.12 -5.18
N ASP A 4 -10.87 1.85 -4.83
CA ASP A 4 -10.11 1.41 -3.67
C ASP A 4 -9.30 0.17 -4.06
N TYR A 5 -7.99 0.32 -4.17
CA TYR A 5 -7.10 -0.74 -4.63
C TYR A 5 -6.23 -1.34 -3.54
N HIS A 6 -6.31 -0.79 -2.30
CA HIS A 6 -5.57 -1.33 -1.17
C HIS A 6 -6.56 -1.90 -0.15
N VAL A 7 -6.92 -3.16 -0.36
CA VAL A 7 -7.91 -3.88 0.44
C VAL A 7 -7.45 -5.31 0.64
N HIS A 8 -7.52 -5.77 1.88
CA HIS A 8 -7.21 -7.13 2.30
C HIS A 8 -8.49 -7.85 2.72
N LEU A 9 -8.76 -9.00 2.12
CA LEU A 9 -9.87 -9.86 2.52
C LEU A 9 -9.55 -10.60 3.82
N ARG A 10 -8.26 -10.83 4.10
CA ARG A 10 -7.80 -11.45 5.33
C ARG A 10 -7.42 -10.40 6.37
N PRO A 11 -7.78 -10.59 7.66
CA PRO A 11 -7.25 -9.79 8.75
C PRO A 11 -5.76 -10.11 8.99
N ASP A 12 -5.05 -9.21 9.68
CA ASP A 12 -3.66 -9.40 10.08
C ASP A 12 -3.49 -10.38 11.25
N ASP A 13 -4.11 -11.53 11.12
CA ASP A 13 -4.02 -12.62 12.07
C ASP A 13 -3.28 -13.79 11.43
N VAL A 14 -2.27 -14.31 12.12
CA VAL A 14 -1.48 -15.45 11.65
C VAL A 14 -2.32 -16.71 11.47
N ASP A 15 -3.35 -16.86 12.30
CA ASP A 15 -4.25 -18.02 12.27
C ASP A 15 -5.41 -17.87 11.26
N ALA A 16 -5.56 -16.69 10.63
CA ALA A 16 -6.59 -16.50 9.61
C ALA A 16 -6.32 -17.42 8.41
N SER A 17 -7.32 -18.21 8.00
CA SER A 17 -7.17 -19.14 6.88
C SER A 17 -7.68 -18.59 5.56
N ALA A 18 -7.03 -18.96 4.45
CA ALA A 18 -7.49 -18.63 3.10
C ALA A 18 -8.93 -19.14 2.86
N GLY A 19 -9.25 -20.36 3.30
CA GLY A 19 -10.55 -20.98 3.08
C GLY A 19 -11.73 -20.23 3.73
N GLU A 20 -11.50 -19.44 4.77
CA GLU A 20 -12.52 -18.61 5.40
C GLU A 20 -12.71 -17.27 4.68
N HIS A 21 -11.64 -16.72 4.13
CA HIS A 21 -11.60 -15.35 3.61
C HIS A 21 -11.68 -15.30 2.07
N PHE A 22 -11.13 -16.27 1.36
CA PHE A 22 -11.23 -16.36 -0.09
C PHE A 22 -12.51 -17.09 -0.52
N SER A 23 -13.64 -16.41 -0.31
CA SER A 23 -14.96 -16.90 -0.72
C SER A 23 -15.79 -15.78 -1.33
N GLN A 24 -16.65 -16.12 -2.29
CA GLN A 24 -17.53 -15.14 -2.95
C GLN A 24 -18.39 -14.38 -1.93
N ALA A 25 -18.93 -15.08 -0.94
CA ALA A 25 -19.77 -14.45 0.08
C ALA A 25 -18.99 -13.44 0.93
N HIS A 26 -17.70 -13.68 1.18
CA HIS A 26 -16.85 -12.74 1.90
C HIS A 26 -16.48 -11.54 1.03
N ALA A 27 -16.03 -11.75 -0.20
CA ALA A 27 -15.74 -10.71 -1.16
C ALA A 27 -16.94 -9.79 -1.43
N GLU A 28 -18.16 -10.36 -1.52
CA GLU A 28 -19.40 -9.59 -1.72
C GLU A 28 -19.71 -8.64 -0.54
N ARG A 29 -19.29 -8.95 0.68
CA ARG A 29 -19.44 -8.01 1.80
C ARG A 29 -18.60 -6.74 1.60
N TYR A 30 -17.36 -6.87 1.11
CA TYR A 30 -16.50 -5.73 0.77
C TYR A 30 -17.08 -4.95 -0.38
N ARG A 31 -17.54 -5.65 -1.42
CA ARG A 31 -18.16 -5.04 -2.58
C ARG A 31 -19.43 -4.26 -2.26
N SER A 32 -20.27 -4.80 -1.37
CA SER A 32 -21.49 -4.12 -0.93
C SER A 32 -21.17 -2.78 -0.28
N VAL A 33 -20.20 -2.75 0.64
CA VAL A 33 -19.75 -1.50 1.29
C VAL A 33 -19.14 -0.54 0.28
N ALA A 34 -18.30 -1.03 -0.65
CA ALA A 34 -17.75 -0.20 -1.72
C ALA A 34 -18.85 0.47 -2.55
N SER A 35 -19.86 -0.30 -2.96
CA SER A 35 -21.01 0.20 -3.71
C SER A 35 -21.82 1.25 -2.93
N GLU A 36 -22.09 1.00 -1.64
CA GLU A 36 -22.78 1.94 -0.76
C GLU A 36 -22.04 3.27 -0.61
N ARG A 37 -20.70 3.25 -0.71
CA ARG A 37 -19.82 4.42 -0.62
C ARG A 37 -19.48 5.04 -1.98
N GLY A 38 -20.11 4.56 -3.06
CA GLY A 38 -19.90 5.10 -4.41
C GLY A 38 -18.53 4.76 -5.02
N ILE A 39 -17.84 3.75 -4.48
CA ILE A 39 -16.61 3.21 -5.06
C ILE A 39 -17.00 2.34 -6.26
N ALA A 40 -16.60 2.80 -7.45
CA ALA A 40 -16.99 2.18 -8.71
C ALA A 40 -16.11 0.96 -9.08
N GLU A 41 -14.86 0.96 -8.63
CA GLU A 41 -13.93 -0.14 -8.88
C GLU A 41 -13.19 -0.49 -7.60
N LEU A 42 -13.33 -1.74 -7.16
CA LEU A 42 -12.68 -2.30 -5.99
C LEU A 42 -11.63 -3.33 -6.41
N GLY A 43 -10.44 -3.22 -5.88
CA GLY A 43 -9.39 -4.21 -6.01
C GLY A 43 -9.03 -4.83 -4.67
N VAL A 44 -8.40 -5.99 -4.71
CA VAL A 44 -7.85 -6.66 -3.53
C VAL A 44 -6.36 -6.84 -3.71
N SER A 45 -5.60 -6.66 -2.62
CA SER A 45 -4.14 -6.65 -2.65
C SER A 45 -3.58 -7.29 -1.38
N GLU A 46 -3.75 -8.60 -1.26
CA GLU A 46 -3.23 -9.33 -0.09
C GLU A 46 -1.73 -9.10 0.11
N HIS A 47 -1.27 -9.16 1.35
CA HIS A 47 0.15 -9.10 1.65
C HIS A 47 0.92 -10.28 1.06
N ILE A 48 1.99 -9.99 0.34
CA ILE A 48 2.82 -11.02 -0.32
C ILE A 48 3.38 -12.05 0.66
N TYR A 49 3.69 -11.64 1.89
CA TYR A 49 4.28 -12.52 2.90
C TYR A 49 3.35 -13.65 3.39
N ARG A 50 2.07 -13.62 3.03
CA ARG A 50 1.11 -14.69 3.36
C ARG A 50 1.26 -15.92 2.49
N PHE A 51 2.00 -15.82 1.38
CA PHE A 51 2.08 -16.86 0.38
C PHE A 51 3.40 -17.64 0.46
N GLU A 52 3.32 -18.97 0.38
CA GLU A 52 4.50 -19.85 0.44
C GLU A 52 5.56 -19.47 -0.61
N GLN A 53 5.12 -19.07 -1.81
CA GLN A 53 5.99 -18.68 -2.91
C GLN A 53 6.85 -17.45 -2.58
N ALA A 54 6.39 -16.57 -1.69
CA ALA A 54 7.14 -15.39 -1.26
C ALA A 54 8.41 -15.74 -0.47
N LEU A 55 8.47 -16.93 0.13
CA LEU A 55 9.68 -17.42 0.83
C LEU A 55 10.87 -17.69 -0.11
N GLU A 56 10.64 -17.71 -1.42
CA GLU A 56 11.71 -17.72 -2.42
C GLU A 56 12.37 -16.34 -2.55
N VAL A 57 11.61 -15.26 -2.23
CA VAL A 57 12.11 -13.89 -2.24
C VAL A 57 12.85 -13.58 -0.94
N TRP A 58 12.20 -13.81 0.18
CA TRP A 58 12.76 -13.48 1.49
C TRP A 58 12.28 -14.44 2.57
N ARG A 59 13.19 -14.92 3.41
CA ARG A 59 12.88 -15.81 4.54
C ARG A 59 13.05 -15.09 5.88
N HIS A 60 12.37 -13.95 6.01
CA HIS A 60 12.37 -13.21 7.26
C HIS A 60 11.62 -13.97 8.36
N PRO A 61 12.07 -13.96 9.62
CA PRO A 61 11.37 -14.61 10.72
C PRO A 61 9.90 -14.19 10.88
N PHE A 62 9.56 -12.94 10.54
CA PHE A 62 8.18 -12.48 10.51
C PHE A 62 7.34 -13.16 9.41
N TRP A 63 7.90 -13.37 8.21
CA TRP A 63 7.17 -13.97 7.08
C TRP A 63 6.87 -15.46 7.29
N LEU A 64 7.81 -16.19 7.95
CA LEU A 64 7.73 -17.64 8.07
C LEU A 64 6.41 -18.17 8.67
N PRO A 65 5.85 -17.61 9.75
CA PRO A 65 4.58 -18.08 10.32
C PRO A 65 3.35 -17.70 9.50
N TYR A 66 3.44 -16.69 8.62
CA TYR A 66 2.32 -16.23 7.80
C TYR A 66 2.26 -16.91 6.42
N ALA A 67 3.39 -17.38 5.90
CA ALA A 67 3.54 -17.89 4.55
C ALA A 67 3.03 -19.34 4.43
N HIS A 68 1.71 -19.51 4.42
CA HIS A 68 1.07 -20.83 4.31
C HIS A 68 -0.07 -20.89 3.29
N ASP A 69 -0.36 -19.80 2.58
CA ASP A 69 -1.32 -19.77 1.49
C ASP A 69 -0.62 -19.97 0.15
N ASP A 70 -1.40 -20.40 -0.85
CA ASP A 70 -0.94 -20.51 -2.23
C ASP A 70 -1.33 -19.27 -3.04
N LEU A 71 -0.33 -18.61 -3.66
CA LEU A 71 -0.54 -17.38 -4.43
C LEU A 71 -1.34 -17.63 -5.72
N ASP A 72 -1.21 -18.81 -6.31
CA ASP A 72 -1.95 -19.15 -7.53
C ASP A 72 -3.43 -19.45 -7.21
N GLU A 73 -3.71 -20.04 -6.04
CA GLU A 73 -5.08 -20.18 -5.54
C GLU A 73 -5.75 -18.82 -5.28
N TYR A 74 -5.02 -17.87 -4.67
CA TYR A 74 -5.52 -16.50 -4.50
C TYR A 74 -5.82 -15.84 -5.85
N CYS A 75 -4.89 -15.88 -6.79
CA CYS A 75 -5.09 -15.31 -8.12
C CYS A 75 -6.29 -15.95 -8.83
N GLY A 76 -6.41 -17.28 -8.77
CA GLY A 76 -7.52 -18.03 -9.34
C GLY A 76 -8.87 -17.65 -8.71
N PHE A 77 -8.91 -17.53 -7.38
CA PHE A 77 -10.11 -17.09 -6.66
C PHE A 77 -10.58 -15.71 -7.13
N VAL A 78 -9.69 -14.71 -7.15
CA VAL A 78 -10.06 -13.34 -7.54
C VAL A 78 -10.54 -13.30 -8.99
N ARG A 79 -9.82 -13.95 -9.91
CA ARG A 79 -10.12 -13.94 -11.35
C ARG A 79 -11.38 -14.68 -11.75
N GLU A 80 -11.66 -15.82 -11.10
CA GLU A 80 -12.72 -16.73 -11.53
C GLU A 80 -13.99 -16.60 -10.72
N GLN A 81 -13.90 -16.10 -9.48
CA GLN A 81 -15.01 -16.11 -8.54
C GLN A 81 -15.47 -14.71 -8.12
N THR A 82 -14.79 -13.65 -8.55
CA THR A 82 -15.15 -12.27 -8.22
C THR A 82 -15.07 -11.39 -9.46
N ASP A 83 -15.53 -10.15 -9.35
CA ASP A 83 -15.32 -9.10 -10.34
C ASP A 83 -14.37 -8.00 -9.81
N LEU A 84 -13.62 -8.32 -8.76
CA LEU A 84 -12.63 -7.44 -8.17
C LEU A 84 -11.37 -7.38 -9.05
N ARG A 85 -10.66 -6.26 -8.97
CA ARG A 85 -9.33 -6.16 -9.56
C ARG A 85 -8.33 -6.99 -8.75
N LEU A 86 -7.55 -7.80 -9.46
CA LEU A 86 -6.51 -8.61 -8.85
C LEU A 86 -5.24 -7.77 -8.64
N GLY A 87 -4.95 -7.44 -7.41
CA GLY A 87 -3.71 -6.82 -7.00
C GLY A 87 -2.92 -7.69 -6.03
N ILE A 88 -1.79 -7.17 -5.62
CA ILE A 88 -0.95 -7.69 -4.55
C ILE A 88 -0.23 -6.54 -3.87
N GLU A 89 -0.11 -6.56 -2.56
CA GLU A 89 0.79 -5.70 -1.82
C GLU A 89 2.09 -6.45 -1.55
N ALA A 90 3.18 -5.97 -2.16
CA ALA A 90 4.47 -6.63 -2.09
C ALA A 90 5.51 -5.74 -1.43
N ASP A 91 6.19 -6.31 -0.41
CA ASP A 91 7.29 -5.63 0.26
C ASP A 91 8.48 -5.41 -0.68
N PHE A 92 9.04 -4.22 -0.66
CA PHE A 92 10.33 -3.99 -1.27
C PHE A 92 11.44 -4.57 -0.39
N VAL A 93 12.15 -5.56 -0.92
CA VAL A 93 13.27 -6.22 -0.26
C VAL A 93 14.55 -5.92 -1.02
N PRO A 94 15.39 -4.98 -0.54
CA PRO A 94 16.64 -4.63 -1.20
C PRO A 94 17.55 -5.83 -1.44
N GLY A 95 18.00 -6.01 -2.69
CA GLY A 95 18.83 -7.15 -3.12
C GLY A 95 18.05 -8.41 -3.47
N ALA A 96 16.70 -8.36 -3.47
CA ALA A 96 15.83 -9.44 -3.90
C ALA A 96 14.98 -9.08 -5.13
N GLU A 97 15.30 -7.96 -5.81
CA GLU A 97 14.50 -7.39 -6.89
C GLU A 97 14.22 -8.39 -8.01
N ASP A 98 15.23 -9.13 -8.46
CA ASP A 98 15.08 -10.15 -9.52
C ASP A 98 14.15 -11.28 -9.09
N ARG A 99 14.22 -11.70 -7.83
CA ARG A 99 13.35 -12.76 -7.30
C ARG A 99 11.91 -12.28 -7.19
N MET A 100 11.71 -11.04 -6.70
CA MET A 100 10.40 -10.41 -6.65
C MET A 100 9.84 -10.21 -8.07
N ALA A 101 10.63 -9.72 -9.01
CA ALA A 101 10.24 -9.58 -10.41
C ALA A 101 9.77 -10.92 -11.02
N ASN A 102 10.48 -12.01 -10.76
CA ASN A 102 10.10 -13.33 -11.22
C ASN A 102 8.78 -13.81 -10.59
N LEU A 103 8.61 -13.60 -9.28
CA LEU A 103 7.39 -13.96 -8.56
C LEU A 103 6.17 -13.22 -9.10
N LEU A 104 6.29 -11.91 -9.25
CA LEU A 104 5.21 -11.04 -9.73
C LEU A 104 4.94 -11.25 -11.23
N GLY A 105 5.99 -11.38 -12.04
CA GLY A 105 5.90 -11.53 -13.50
C GLY A 105 5.32 -12.88 -13.97
N ALA A 106 5.27 -13.87 -13.09
CA ALA A 106 4.62 -15.15 -13.38
C ALA A 106 3.08 -15.09 -13.31
N ARG A 107 2.50 -13.97 -12.90
CA ARG A 107 1.06 -13.81 -12.66
C ARG A 107 0.50 -12.54 -13.29
N ASP A 108 -0.77 -12.59 -13.63
CA ASP A 108 -1.49 -11.59 -14.43
C ASP A 108 -2.18 -10.55 -13.52
N PHE A 109 -1.43 -9.86 -12.68
CA PHE A 109 -1.97 -8.82 -11.80
C PHE A 109 -2.51 -7.62 -12.58
N ASP A 110 -3.58 -7.01 -12.10
CA ASP A 110 -4.06 -5.73 -12.62
C ASP A 110 -3.19 -4.58 -12.13
N TYR A 111 -2.66 -4.70 -10.91
CA TYR A 111 -1.73 -3.75 -10.29
C TYR A 111 -0.92 -4.42 -9.19
N VAL A 112 0.22 -3.81 -8.88
CA VAL A 112 1.08 -4.21 -7.76
C VAL A 112 1.38 -2.98 -6.92
N ILE A 113 1.05 -3.06 -5.63
CA ILE A 113 1.36 -2.03 -4.63
C ILE A 113 2.69 -2.39 -3.98
N GLY A 114 3.61 -1.45 -3.92
CA GLY A 114 4.91 -1.63 -3.31
C GLY A 114 5.00 -0.99 -1.94
N SER A 115 5.25 -1.79 -0.91
CA SER A 115 5.33 -1.36 0.48
C SER A 115 6.75 -1.33 0.99
N VAL A 116 7.02 -0.44 1.93
CA VAL A 116 8.26 -0.43 2.73
C VAL A 116 7.87 -0.66 4.19
N HIS A 117 7.55 -1.90 4.54
CA HIS A 117 7.33 -2.30 5.94
C HIS A 117 8.63 -2.54 6.67
N PHE A 118 9.71 -2.84 5.95
CA PHE A 118 11.01 -3.16 6.53
C PHE A 118 12.10 -2.21 6.06
N VAL A 119 12.90 -1.75 7.01
CA VAL A 119 14.15 -1.04 6.77
C VAL A 119 15.29 -1.96 7.17
N ARG A 120 15.97 -2.53 6.18
CA ARG A 120 16.82 -3.71 6.35
C ARG A 120 15.98 -4.88 6.89
N GLU A 121 16.31 -5.39 8.09
CA GLU A 121 15.60 -6.49 8.75
C GLU A 121 14.66 -6.01 9.86
N GLY A 122 14.47 -4.70 10.01
CA GLY A 122 13.62 -4.12 11.06
C GLY A 122 12.32 -3.58 10.51
N ALA A 123 11.19 -4.02 11.11
CA ALA A 123 9.87 -3.53 10.77
C ALA A 123 9.65 -2.09 11.28
N VAL A 124 8.99 -1.26 10.48
CA VAL A 124 8.71 0.15 10.84
C VAL A 124 7.40 0.34 11.59
N ASP A 125 6.47 -0.57 11.41
CA ASP A 125 5.05 -0.50 11.82
C ASP A 125 4.61 -1.62 12.77
N MET A 126 5.53 -2.49 13.17
CA MET A 126 5.26 -3.61 14.06
C MET A 126 6.12 -3.53 15.33
N ASP A 127 5.61 -4.03 16.46
CA ASP A 127 6.37 -4.16 17.71
C ASP A 127 7.38 -5.31 17.62
N ASP A 128 7.02 -6.42 16.96
CA ASP A 128 7.92 -7.53 16.71
C ASP A 128 8.91 -7.17 15.59
N TYR A 129 10.17 -7.53 15.77
CA TYR A 129 11.26 -7.20 14.84
C TYR A 129 11.44 -5.70 14.60
N SER A 130 11.03 -4.86 15.51
CA SER A 130 10.95 -3.42 15.36
C SER A 130 12.28 -2.76 15.07
N VAL A 131 12.34 -1.93 14.01
CA VAL A 131 13.50 -1.09 13.72
C VAL A 131 13.80 -0.10 14.86
N TRP A 132 12.76 0.26 15.64
CA TRP A 132 12.84 1.19 16.76
C TRP A 132 13.60 0.63 17.97
N ASP A 133 13.70 -0.69 18.07
CA ASP A 133 14.39 -1.36 19.17
C ASP A 133 15.87 -1.68 18.85
N THR A 134 16.36 -1.20 17.69
CA THR A 134 17.74 -1.41 17.24
C THR A 134 18.76 -0.45 17.85
N GLY A 135 18.32 0.52 18.65
CA GLY A 135 19.17 1.57 19.21
C GLY A 135 19.57 2.69 18.24
N LYS A 136 18.95 2.70 17.03
CA LYS A 136 19.10 3.77 16.05
C LYS A 136 18.34 5.02 16.46
N SER A 137 18.82 6.20 16.04
CA SER A 137 18.08 7.43 16.24
C SER A 137 16.90 7.54 15.27
N ALA A 138 15.92 8.38 15.62
CA ALA A 138 14.79 8.66 14.75
C ALA A 138 15.26 9.18 13.37
N GLU A 139 16.26 10.07 13.36
CA GLU A 139 16.83 10.63 12.13
C GLU A 139 17.43 9.56 11.23
N GLU A 140 18.11 8.55 11.81
CA GLU A 140 18.69 7.46 11.05
C GLU A 140 17.62 6.55 10.47
N ILE A 141 16.57 6.20 11.25
CA ILE A 141 15.45 5.35 10.83
C ILE A 141 14.68 6.05 9.68
N TRP A 142 14.29 7.31 9.87
CA TRP A 142 13.56 8.08 8.87
C TRP A 142 14.36 8.27 7.58
N ARG A 143 15.64 8.64 7.70
CA ARG A 143 16.52 8.77 6.54
C ARG A 143 16.58 7.47 5.74
N ARG A 144 16.78 6.36 6.43
CA ARG A 144 16.86 5.06 5.80
C ARG A 144 15.53 4.65 5.17
N TYR A 145 14.41 4.93 5.83
CA TYR A 145 13.08 4.66 5.31
C TYR A 145 12.86 5.36 3.95
N PHE A 146 13.07 6.68 3.88
CA PHE A 146 12.86 7.42 2.63
C PHE A 146 13.89 7.09 1.55
N GLN A 147 15.11 6.73 1.90
CA GLN A 147 16.07 6.16 0.94
C GLN A 147 15.55 4.84 0.35
N THR A 148 15.08 3.93 1.21
CA THR A 148 14.49 2.65 0.77
C THR A 148 13.23 2.87 -0.07
N LEU A 149 12.40 3.85 0.27
CA LEU A 149 11.22 4.22 -0.53
C LEU A 149 11.62 4.69 -1.95
N GLY A 150 12.65 5.50 -2.06
CA GLY A 150 13.19 5.92 -3.36
C GLY A 150 13.81 4.76 -4.16
N GLU A 151 14.45 3.81 -3.49
CA GLU A 151 14.96 2.57 -4.11
C GLU A 151 13.80 1.68 -4.58
N SER A 152 12.75 1.55 -3.77
CA SER A 152 11.51 0.84 -4.13
C SER A 152 10.88 1.42 -5.40
N ALA A 153 10.73 2.74 -5.47
CA ALA A 153 10.21 3.41 -6.65
C ALA A 153 11.05 3.12 -7.90
N ARG A 154 12.38 3.21 -7.81
CA ARG A 154 13.30 2.96 -8.94
C ARG A 154 13.33 1.50 -9.40
N SER A 155 12.91 0.57 -8.56
CA SER A 155 12.98 -0.86 -8.89
C SER A 155 12.16 -1.25 -10.12
N GLY A 156 11.12 -0.47 -10.44
CA GLY A 156 10.19 -0.79 -11.53
C GLY A 156 9.29 -2.00 -11.26
N LEU A 157 9.29 -2.51 -10.02
CA LEU A 157 8.50 -3.67 -9.63
C LEU A 157 7.02 -3.34 -9.44
N PHE A 158 6.71 -2.11 -9.04
CA PHE A 158 5.42 -1.68 -8.50
C PHE A 158 4.76 -0.62 -9.36
N ASP A 159 3.42 -0.55 -9.28
CA ASP A 159 2.61 0.45 -9.97
C ASP A 159 2.23 1.61 -9.06
N VAL A 160 2.16 1.34 -7.75
CA VAL A 160 1.78 2.28 -6.70
C VAL A 160 2.71 2.13 -5.51
N LEU A 161 3.18 3.22 -4.92
CA LEU A 161 3.83 3.23 -3.60
C LEU A 161 2.76 3.28 -2.51
N ALA A 162 2.67 2.22 -1.71
CA ALA A 162 1.76 2.11 -0.59
C ALA A 162 2.16 3.08 0.54
N HIS A 163 1.14 3.67 1.20
CA HIS A 163 1.34 4.45 2.44
C HIS A 163 2.77 5.05 2.59
N PRO A 164 3.19 5.97 1.68
CA PRO A 164 4.62 6.25 1.42
C PRO A 164 5.40 6.86 2.58
N ASP A 165 4.77 7.18 3.69
CA ASP A 165 5.43 7.65 4.92
C ASP A 165 4.96 6.84 6.17
N LEU A 166 4.77 5.54 6.00
CA LEU A 166 4.34 4.61 7.05
C LEU A 166 5.21 4.70 8.33
N VAL A 167 6.46 5.08 8.19
CA VAL A 167 7.39 5.26 9.34
C VAL A 167 6.84 6.19 10.43
N LYS A 168 5.84 7.02 10.13
CA LYS A 168 5.14 7.89 11.08
C LYS A 168 3.99 7.22 11.84
N MET A 169 3.66 5.96 11.52
CA MET A 169 2.47 5.25 12.00
C MET A 169 2.27 5.32 13.51
N TRP A 170 3.35 5.32 14.26
CA TRP A 170 3.34 5.32 15.73
C TRP A 170 2.90 6.65 16.36
N GLY A 171 2.73 7.73 15.58
CA GLY A 171 2.38 9.04 16.12
C GLY A 171 3.42 9.53 17.13
N GLY A 172 2.97 9.85 18.35
CA GLY A 172 3.86 10.28 19.44
C GLY A 172 4.49 9.15 20.27
N GLU A 173 4.17 7.88 19.99
CA GLU A 173 4.69 6.74 20.78
C GLU A 173 6.12 6.34 20.40
N ARG A 174 6.55 6.68 19.20
CA ARG A 174 7.93 6.54 18.76
C ARG A 174 8.50 7.91 18.39
N PRO A 175 9.81 8.13 18.59
CA PRO A 175 10.40 9.44 18.34
C PRO A 175 10.34 9.80 16.84
N ARG A 176 10.12 11.08 16.57
CA ARG A 176 10.23 11.67 15.24
C ARG A 176 11.49 12.51 15.14
N PRO A 177 12.09 12.66 13.96
CA PRO A 177 13.19 13.61 13.76
C PRO A 177 12.78 15.03 14.10
N GLU A 178 13.72 15.81 14.60
CA GLU A 178 13.53 17.23 14.81
C GLU A 178 13.67 18.01 13.49
N GLY A 179 13.01 19.16 13.40
CA GLY A 179 13.10 20.09 12.26
C GLY A 179 12.12 19.80 11.13
N ASP A 180 12.49 20.19 9.92
CA ASP A 180 11.64 20.07 8.73
C ASP A 180 11.69 18.65 8.14
N LEU A 181 10.56 17.94 8.18
CA LEU A 181 10.45 16.59 7.66
C LEU A 181 10.61 16.51 6.15
N ARG A 182 10.46 17.61 5.40
CA ARG A 182 10.72 17.67 3.95
C ARG A 182 12.12 17.21 3.60
N ASN A 183 13.11 17.45 4.46
CA ASN A 183 14.49 16.98 4.26
C ASN A 183 14.59 15.43 4.18
N TYR A 184 13.60 14.72 4.73
CA TYR A 184 13.51 13.26 4.61
C TYR A 184 12.72 12.87 3.36
N TYR A 185 11.61 13.54 3.06
CA TYR A 185 10.80 13.29 1.87
C TYR A 185 11.61 13.44 0.58
N GLU A 186 12.48 14.46 0.51
CA GLU A 186 13.41 14.72 -0.62
C GLU A 186 14.27 13.49 -0.96
N LEU A 187 14.60 12.63 0.02
CA LEU A 187 15.42 11.44 -0.21
C LEU A 187 14.72 10.38 -1.09
N ALA A 188 13.39 10.42 -1.16
CA ALA A 188 12.62 9.52 -2.01
C ALA A 188 12.27 10.15 -3.37
N MET A 189 12.22 11.48 -3.46
CA MET A 189 11.65 12.19 -4.60
C MET A 189 12.34 11.87 -5.94
N ASP A 190 13.65 11.77 -5.97
CA ASP A 190 14.36 11.43 -7.21
C ASP A 190 13.90 10.07 -7.76
N GLY A 191 13.76 9.06 -6.87
CA GLY A 191 13.29 7.75 -7.28
C GLY A 191 11.85 7.75 -7.76
N ILE A 192 10.99 8.49 -7.08
CA ILE A 192 9.58 8.62 -7.42
C ILE A 192 9.42 9.31 -8.79
N MET A 193 10.14 10.40 -9.03
CA MET A 193 10.09 11.14 -10.30
C MET A 193 10.64 10.33 -11.48
N GLU A 194 11.76 9.65 -11.28
CA GLU A 194 12.42 8.86 -12.33
C GLU A 194 11.60 7.65 -12.77
N SER A 195 10.86 7.03 -11.83
CA SER A 195 10.10 5.81 -12.10
C SER A 195 8.76 6.06 -12.78
N GLY A 196 8.14 7.21 -12.57
CA GLY A 196 6.77 7.49 -12.98
C GLY A 196 5.71 6.67 -12.24
N ILE A 197 6.06 6.07 -11.09
CA ILE A 197 5.15 5.32 -10.23
C ILE A 197 4.03 6.22 -9.69
N ALA A 198 2.87 5.66 -9.37
CA ALA A 198 1.83 6.39 -8.65
C ALA A 198 2.13 6.43 -7.15
N VAL A 199 1.68 7.47 -6.47
CA VAL A 199 1.69 7.56 -5.01
C VAL A 199 0.30 7.28 -4.47
N GLU A 200 0.22 6.50 -3.43
CA GLU A 200 -1.02 6.24 -2.73
C GLU A 200 -1.40 7.41 -1.82
N CYS A 201 -2.66 7.84 -1.87
CA CYS A 201 -3.29 8.63 -0.83
C CYS A 201 -4.17 7.67 -0.02
N SER A 202 -3.68 7.24 1.14
CA SER A 202 -4.36 6.24 1.97
C SER A 202 -4.99 6.86 3.20
N THR A 203 -6.23 6.49 3.48
CA THR A 203 -6.96 6.92 4.69
C THR A 203 -6.63 6.07 5.92
N ALA A 204 -5.89 4.98 5.76
CA ALA A 204 -5.53 4.10 6.88
C ALA A 204 -4.91 4.83 8.07
N GLY A 205 -4.06 5.80 7.80
CA GLY A 205 -3.35 6.54 8.85
C GLY A 205 -4.26 7.31 9.81
N LEU A 206 -5.47 7.67 9.38
CA LEU A 206 -6.50 8.30 10.23
C LEU A 206 -7.01 7.33 11.30
N ARG A 207 -6.99 6.03 11.02
CA ARG A 207 -7.41 4.95 11.92
C ARG A 207 -6.26 4.36 12.73
N LYS A 208 -5.02 4.79 12.44
CA LYS A 208 -3.79 4.39 13.17
C LYS A 208 -3.37 5.51 14.13
N ARG A 209 -2.33 5.25 14.91
CA ARG A 209 -1.77 6.22 15.89
C ARG A 209 -1.23 7.49 15.26
N ALA A 210 -0.93 7.46 13.97
CA ALA A 210 -0.52 8.64 13.20
C ALA A 210 -1.61 9.73 13.20
N GLY A 211 -2.89 9.34 13.13
CA GLY A 211 -4.03 10.26 13.08
C GLY A 211 -3.99 11.21 11.88
N GLU A 212 -3.34 10.80 10.79
CA GLU A 212 -3.09 11.60 9.59
C GLU A 212 -3.09 10.69 8.36
N LEU A 213 -3.49 11.21 7.20
CA LEU A 213 -3.41 10.49 5.92
C LEU A 213 -1.98 10.01 5.61
N TYR A 214 -1.83 8.95 4.83
CA TYR A 214 -0.59 8.58 4.19
C TYR A 214 -0.65 8.96 2.69
N PRO A 215 0.34 9.73 2.19
CA PRO A 215 1.36 10.43 2.96
C PRO A 215 0.81 11.68 3.68
N ALA A 216 1.64 12.27 4.54
CA ALA A 216 1.41 13.59 5.11
C ALA A 216 1.13 14.61 3.99
N PRO A 217 0.24 15.60 4.19
CA PRO A 217 -0.12 16.58 3.16
C PRO A 217 1.09 17.28 2.52
N ALA A 218 2.15 17.54 3.30
CA ALA A 218 3.36 18.17 2.78
C ALA A 218 4.13 17.25 1.81
N PHE A 219 4.17 15.94 2.05
CA PHE A 219 4.82 15.00 1.15
C PHE A 219 3.95 14.74 -0.10
N LEU A 220 2.63 14.64 0.08
CA LEU A 220 1.71 14.53 -1.06
C LEU A 220 1.84 15.75 -2.00
N ALA A 221 1.89 16.95 -1.42
CA ALA A 221 2.08 18.18 -2.21
C ALA A 221 3.39 18.16 -3.03
N MET A 222 4.50 17.70 -2.43
CA MET A 222 5.78 17.55 -3.15
C MET A 222 5.66 16.57 -4.32
N CYS A 223 4.98 15.44 -4.13
CA CYS A 223 4.72 14.46 -5.21
C CYS A 223 3.89 15.08 -6.34
N LEU A 224 2.82 15.81 -5.99
CA LEU A 224 1.94 16.46 -6.96
C LEU A 224 2.63 17.59 -7.74
N GLU A 225 3.44 18.41 -7.07
CA GLU A 225 4.27 19.45 -7.71
C GLU A 225 5.25 18.82 -8.72
N ALA A 226 5.70 17.60 -8.49
CA ALA A 226 6.52 16.82 -9.39
C ALA A 226 5.72 16.08 -10.49
N GLY A 227 4.40 16.20 -10.53
CA GLY A 227 3.53 15.57 -11.51
C GLY A 227 3.28 14.08 -11.28
N VAL A 228 3.50 13.59 -10.06
CA VAL A 228 3.28 12.19 -9.68
C VAL A 228 1.77 11.91 -9.61
N PRO A 229 1.26 10.89 -10.31
CA PRO A 229 -0.14 10.54 -10.27
C PRO A 229 -0.54 9.87 -8.93
N VAL A 230 -1.81 10.01 -8.57
CA VAL A 230 -2.35 9.53 -7.28
C VAL A 230 -3.29 8.36 -7.44
N ALA A 231 -3.13 7.35 -6.59
CA ALA A 231 -4.13 6.32 -6.33
C ALA A 231 -4.77 6.57 -4.96
N LEU A 232 -6.09 6.45 -4.85
CA LEU A 232 -6.82 6.59 -3.59
C LEU A 232 -7.12 5.22 -3.01
N SER A 233 -6.95 5.05 -1.70
CA SER A 233 -7.18 3.78 -1.03
C SER A 233 -7.54 3.90 0.44
N SER A 234 -8.06 2.81 1.00
CA SER A 234 -8.39 2.73 2.42
C SER A 234 -7.44 1.85 3.24
N ASP A 235 -6.72 0.92 2.61
CA ASP A 235 -5.94 -0.13 3.28
C ASP A 235 -6.85 -0.87 4.30
N ALA A 236 -7.99 -1.32 3.77
CA ALA A 236 -9.03 -1.95 4.56
C ALA A 236 -8.72 -3.42 4.83
N HIS A 237 -8.82 -3.83 6.10
CA HIS A 237 -8.71 -5.22 6.54
C HIS A 237 -10.06 -5.79 7.03
N ARG A 238 -11.13 -5.01 6.89
CA ARG A 238 -12.50 -5.37 7.20
C ARG A 238 -13.45 -4.64 6.26
N PRO A 239 -14.63 -5.21 5.97
CA PRO A 239 -15.58 -4.58 5.05
C PRO A 239 -15.91 -3.13 5.43
N GLU A 240 -16.10 -2.84 6.72
CA GLU A 240 -16.45 -1.52 7.21
C GLU A 240 -15.37 -0.45 7.00
N ASP A 241 -14.13 -0.85 6.75
CA ASP A 241 -13.02 0.07 6.50
C ASP A 241 -12.86 0.45 5.01
N VAL A 242 -13.52 -0.28 4.08
CA VAL A 242 -13.45 0.02 2.64
C VAL A 242 -13.95 1.44 2.35
N GLY A 243 -13.09 2.30 1.82
CA GLY A 243 -13.40 3.70 1.55
C GLY A 243 -13.72 4.53 2.80
N ALA A 244 -13.35 4.08 4.00
CA ALA A 244 -13.52 4.84 5.22
C ALA A 244 -12.71 6.15 5.14
N ASP A 245 -13.30 7.24 5.67
CA ASP A 245 -12.67 8.57 5.70
C ASP A 245 -12.30 9.17 4.32
N TYR A 246 -12.90 8.69 3.23
CA TYR A 246 -12.65 9.20 1.88
C TYR A 246 -13.03 10.67 1.70
N ASP A 247 -13.99 11.17 2.46
CA ASP A 247 -14.35 12.59 2.49
C ASP A 247 -13.15 13.47 2.83
N GLN A 248 -12.35 13.09 3.84
CA GLN A 248 -11.16 13.83 4.25
C GLN A 248 -10.04 13.75 3.18
N ALA A 249 -9.84 12.58 2.57
CA ALA A 249 -8.86 12.43 1.51
C ALA A 249 -9.27 13.23 0.26
N LEU A 250 -10.54 13.19 -0.12
CA LEU A 250 -11.05 13.94 -1.27
C LEU A 250 -10.98 15.45 -1.05
N GLU A 251 -11.27 15.95 0.16
CA GLU A 251 -11.10 17.36 0.52
C GLU A 251 -9.64 17.80 0.35
N LEU A 252 -8.68 16.99 0.83
CA LEU A 252 -7.25 17.26 0.64
C LEU A 252 -6.85 17.26 -0.83
N LEU A 253 -7.27 16.24 -1.58
CA LEU A 253 -6.95 16.10 -3.01
C LEU A 253 -7.53 17.25 -3.84
N GLU A 254 -8.77 17.66 -3.58
CA GLU A 254 -9.41 18.80 -4.20
C GLU A 254 -8.64 20.11 -3.88
N GLY A 255 -8.27 20.29 -2.60
CA GLY A 255 -7.47 21.43 -2.16
C GLY A 255 -6.09 21.52 -2.80
N LEU A 256 -5.52 20.39 -3.20
CA LEU A 256 -4.26 20.29 -3.92
C LEU A 256 -4.42 20.26 -5.45
N GLY A 257 -5.66 20.41 -5.96
CA GLY A 257 -5.94 20.49 -7.39
C GLY A 257 -5.96 19.14 -8.14
N VAL A 258 -6.08 18.02 -7.42
CA VAL A 258 -6.17 16.69 -8.03
C VAL A 258 -7.60 16.47 -8.54
N GLY A 259 -7.75 16.34 -9.86
CA GLY A 259 -9.03 16.08 -10.52
C GLY A 259 -9.21 14.66 -11.05
N GLU A 260 -8.16 13.86 -11.03
CA GLU A 260 -8.13 12.51 -11.61
C GLU A 260 -7.38 11.54 -10.68
N LEU A 261 -7.81 10.27 -10.68
CA LEU A 261 -7.16 9.18 -9.94
C LEU A 261 -6.66 8.10 -10.90
N CYS A 262 -5.64 7.37 -10.45
CA CYS A 262 -5.17 6.19 -11.16
C CYS A 262 -6.20 5.07 -11.15
N VAL A 263 -6.35 4.42 -12.30
CA VAL A 263 -7.03 3.14 -12.45
C VAL A 263 -6.14 2.19 -13.23
N PHE A 264 -6.25 0.90 -12.93
CA PHE A 264 -5.33 -0.11 -13.42
C PHE A 264 -6.06 -1.28 -14.08
N ASP A 265 -5.47 -1.77 -15.18
CA ASP A 265 -5.88 -3.00 -15.83
C ASP A 265 -4.64 -3.68 -16.41
N ARG A 266 -4.29 -4.87 -15.95
CA ARG A 266 -3.10 -5.63 -16.37
C ARG A 266 -1.83 -4.78 -16.36
N ARG A 267 -1.59 -4.09 -15.25
CA ARG A 267 -0.46 -3.18 -15.03
C ARG A 267 -0.47 -1.91 -15.93
N ALA A 268 -1.47 -1.76 -16.77
CA ALA A 268 -1.64 -0.55 -17.55
C ALA A 268 -2.42 0.50 -16.75
N ARG A 269 -1.75 1.62 -16.42
CA ARG A 269 -2.34 2.75 -15.73
C ARG A 269 -3.01 3.71 -16.70
N ARG A 270 -4.20 4.19 -16.34
CA ARG A 270 -4.85 5.37 -16.92
C ARG A 270 -5.33 6.30 -15.81
N LEU A 271 -5.65 7.52 -16.14
CA LEU A 271 -6.26 8.49 -15.21
C LEU A 271 -7.76 8.62 -15.53
N GLU A 272 -8.55 8.64 -14.46
CA GLU A 272 -10.00 8.82 -14.56
C GLU A 272 -10.44 9.98 -13.66
N PRO A 273 -11.34 10.85 -14.16
CA PRO A 273 -11.85 11.96 -13.37
C PRO A 273 -12.49 11.47 -12.05
N ILE A 274 -12.20 12.16 -10.97
CA ILE A 274 -12.91 11.98 -9.71
C ILE A 274 -14.36 12.35 -9.99
N GLY A 275 -15.28 11.36 -9.91
CA GLY A 275 -16.69 11.61 -10.13
C GLY A 275 -17.22 12.62 -9.11
N ALA A 276 -17.97 13.61 -9.58
CA ALA A 276 -18.73 14.45 -8.67
C ALA A 276 -19.66 13.52 -7.87
N SER A 277 -19.46 13.44 -6.57
CA SER A 277 -20.48 12.87 -5.68
C SER A 277 -21.75 13.69 -5.93
N GLU A 278 -22.78 13.07 -6.46
CA GLU A 278 -24.10 13.70 -6.47
C GLU A 278 -24.48 13.90 -4.99
N ARG A 279 -24.30 15.14 -4.51
CA ARG A 279 -24.71 15.56 -3.18
C ARG A 279 -26.22 15.73 -3.11
#